data_d4238cd8c06a4250e3a340230c05a739
#
_entry.id   d4238cd8c06a4250e3a340230c05a739
#
_cell.length_a   1.000
_cell.length_b   1.000
_cell.length_c   1.000
_cell.angle_alpha   90.00
_cell.angle_beta   90.00
_cell.angle_gamma   90.00
#
_symmetry.space_group_name_H-M   'P 1'
#
loop_
_entity.id
_entity.type
_entity.pdbx_description
1 polymer ?
#
loop_
_entity_poly.entity_id
_entity_poly.type
_entity_poly.pdbx_seq_one_letter_code
_entity_poly.pdbx_strand_id
1 'polypeptide(L)'
;MRQVVECSWRSLNKAGEELCGDSVIIRTGPDSFVAVLSDGLGSGVKASILSTLTAEIDARLFESGISVEEVMQTIVETLPECNVRKLAYATFAVLIVNEGRHAHLVEFDSPPLIMIRDNAIFELQTDKREVSGRLIRETRFDVRDGDYLVMISDGY
;
A
#
# COMPACT_ATOMS: atom_id res chain seq x y z
N MET A 1 -21.61 -17.52 1.77
CA MET A 1 -21.71 -16.35 2.67
C MET A 1 -20.72 -15.31 2.20
N ARG A 2 -21.19 -14.13 1.91
CA ARG A 2 -20.32 -13.03 1.45
C ARG A 2 -19.59 -12.44 2.65
N GLN A 3 -18.26 -12.43 2.61
CA GLN A 3 -17.47 -11.77 3.63
C GLN A 3 -17.49 -10.25 3.38
N VAL A 4 -17.55 -9.49 4.45
CA VAL A 4 -17.50 -8.02 4.42
C VAL A 4 -16.16 -7.60 4.99
N VAL A 5 -15.46 -6.72 4.26
CA VAL A 5 -14.24 -6.09 4.74
C VAL A 5 -14.63 -4.79 5.43
N GLU A 6 -14.36 -4.71 6.72
CA GLU A 6 -14.47 -3.46 7.48
C GLU A 6 -13.08 -2.80 7.55
N CYS A 7 -13.02 -1.51 7.31
CA CYS A 7 -11.78 -0.77 7.31
C CYS A 7 -11.89 0.50 8.14
N SER A 8 -10.84 0.76 8.92
CA SER A 8 -10.64 2.05 9.58
C SER A 8 -9.17 2.45 9.47
N TRP A 9 -8.89 3.75 9.49
CA TRP A 9 -7.54 4.26 9.43
C TRP A 9 -7.38 5.52 10.26
N ARG A 10 -6.15 5.81 10.66
CA ARG A 10 -5.77 7.05 11.32
C ARG A 10 -4.48 7.58 10.73
N SER A 11 -4.40 8.89 10.68
CA SER A 11 -3.25 9.64 10.22
C SER A 11 -2.90 10.69 11.27
N LEU A 12 -1.60 10.85 11.55
CA LEU A 12 -1.09 11.86 12.46
C LEU A 12 -0.12 12.77 11.73
N ASN A 13 -0.30 14.08 11.88
CA ASN A 13 0.67 15.03 11.37
C ASN A 13 1.92 15.03 12.23
N LYS A 14 3.08 15.14 11.60
CA LYS A 14 4.33 15.37 12.32
C LYS A 14 4.25 16.72 13.05
N ALA A 15 4.84 16.80 14.23
CA ALA A 15 4.85 18.02 15.02
C ALA A 15 5.40 19.20 14.20
N GLY A 16 4.63 20.29 14.11
CA GLY A 16 4.96 21.48 13.34
C GLY A 16 4.56 21.45 11.86
N GLU A 17 4.00 20.34 11.38
CA GLU A 17 3.50 20.22 9.99
C GLU A 17 1.98 20.30 9.95
N GLU A 18 1.46 21.01 8.95
CA GLU A 18 0.00 21.15 8.75
C GLU A 18 -0.58 19.96 7.96
N LEU A 19 0.25 19.27 7.17
CA LEU A 19 -0.15 18.15 6.32
C LEU A 19 0.60 16.88 6.71
N CYS A 20 -0.11 15.76 6.69
CA CYS A 20 0.51 14.43 6.77
C CYS A 20 1.23 14.09 5.47
N GLY A 21 2.44 13.55 5.57
CA GLY A 21 3.20 13.04 4.42
C GLY A 21 2.65 11.73 3.88
N ASP A 22 1.77 11.05 4.61
CA ASP A 22 1.17 9.77 4.24
C ASP A 22 -0.18 9.98 3.58
N SER A 23 -0.56 9.06 2.71
CA SER A 23 -1.89 9.04 2.08
C SER A 23 -2.49 7.64 2.18
N VAL A 24 -3.78 7.61 2.46
CA VAL A 24 -4.58 6.37 2.49
C VAL A 24 -5.70 6.49 1.47
N ILE A 25 -5.86 5.46 0.64
CA ILE A 25 -6.98 5.34 -0.27
C ILE A 25 -7.69 4.03 -0.01
N ILE A 26 -9.00 4.10 0.16
CA ILE A 26 -9.87 2.94 0.30
C ILE A 26 -10.92 2.99 -0.81
N ARG A 27 -11.04 1.90 -1.54
CA ARG A 27 -12.06 1.70 -2.55
C ARG A 27 -12.79 0.39 -2.32
N THR A 28 -14.09 0.43 -2.38
CA THR A 28 -14.94 -0.74 -2.19
C THR A 28 -15.84 -0.90 -3.41
N GLY A 29 -15.69 -2.00 -4.10
CA GLY A 29 -16.57 -2.42 -5.19
C GLY A 29 -17.52 -3.54 -4.77
N PRO A 30 -18.36 -4.03 -5.69
CA PRO A 30 -19.30 -5.12 -5.40
C PRO A 30 -18.63 -6.39 -4.89
N ASP A 31 -17.48 -6.74 -5.45
CA ASP A 31 -16.72 -7.96 -5.14
C ASP A 31 -15.23 -7.70 -4.92
N SER A 32 -14.84 -6.43 -4.76
CA SER A 32 -13.45 -6.03 -4.55
C SER A 32 -13.33 -4.98 -3.46
N PHE A 33 -12.24 -5.07 -2.72
CA PHE A 33 -11.78 -4.07 -1.76
C PHE A 33 -10.32 -3.74 -2.08
N VAL A 34 -9.99 -2.47 -2.11
CA VAL A 34 -8.62 -1.98 -2.33
C VAL A 34 -8.27 -1.00 -1.23
N ALA A 35 -7.16 -1.24 -0.57
CA ALA A 35 -6.56 -0.32 0.39
C ALA A 35 -5.13 -0.01 -0.05
N VAL A 36 -4.80 1.27 -0.11
CA VAL A 36 -3.43 1.75 -0.40
C VAL A 36 -2.97 2.64 0.73
N LEU A 37 -1.80 2.34 1.26
CA LEU A 37 -1.06 3.19 2.17
C LEU A 37 0.22 3.62 1.47
N SER A 38 0.42 4.91 1.32
CA SER A 38 1.62 5.49 0.72
C SER A 38 2.25 6.50 1.66
N ASP A 39 3.56 6.38 1.84
CA ASP A 39 4.36 7.29 2.67
C ASP A 39 5.25 8.14 1.76
N GLY A 40 5.03 9.46 1.76
CA GLY A 40 5.85 10.42 1.02
C GLY A 40 7.17 10.67 1.72
N LEU A 41 8.26 10.68 0.96
CA LEU A 41 9.59 10.95 1.48
C LEU A 41 9.71 12.39 2.01
N GLY A 42 10.10 12.52 3.26
CA GLY A 42 10.23 13.80 3.94
C GLY A 42 8.94 14.20 4.66
N SER A 43 8.63 15.48 4.66
CA SER A 43 7.46 16.05 5.34
C SER A 43 6.86 17.22 4.55
N GLY A 44 5.68 17.66 4.97
CA GLY A 44 5.01 18.82 4.39
C GLY A 44 4.38 18.56 3.02
N VAL A 45 4.21 19.65 2.27
CA VAL A 45 3.44 19.65 1.01
C VAL A 45 3.99 18.69 -0.03
N LYS A 46 5.32 18.63 -0.21
CA LYS A 46 5.94 17.73 -1.19
C LYS A 46 5.68 16.26 -0.87
N ALA A 47 5.87 15.86 0.37
CA ALA A 47 5.62 14.49 0.81
C ALA A 47 4.13 14.13 0.63
N SER A 48 3.24 15.02 1.01
CA SER A 48 1.79 14.85 0.83
C SER A 48 1.40 14.70 -0.64
N ILE A 49 1.94 15.51 -1.54
CA ILE A 49 1.69 15.40 -2.98
C ILE A 49 2.20 14.06 -3.53
N LEU A 50 3.44 13.68 -3.20
CA LEU A 50 4.01 12.42 -3.66
C LEU A 50 3.22 11.21 -3.18
N SER A 51 2.87 11.17 -1.90
CA SER A 51 2.10 10.06 -1.34
C SER A 51 0.70 9.98 -1.96
N THR A 52 0.05 11.11 -2.18
CA THR A 52 -1.29 11.16 -2.78
C THR A 52 -1.26 10.70 -4.23
N LEU A 53 -0.32 11.18 -5.04
CA LEU A 53 -0.17 10.76 -6.43
C LEU A 53 0.15 9.26 -6.53
N THR A 54 1.10 8.80 -5.71
CA THR A 54 1.46 7.37 -5.67
C THR A 54 0.26 6.52 -5.31
N ALA A 55 -0.46 6.86 -4.25
CA ALA A 55 -1.63 6.11 -3.81
C ALA A 55 -2.75 6.08 -4.87
N GLU A 56 -3.01 7.19 -5.57
CA GLU A 56 -4.01 7.25 -6.64
C GLU A 56 -3.62 6.40 -7.86
N ILE A 57 -2.35 6.45 -8.26
CA ILE A 57 -1.83 5.63 -9.35
C ILE A 57 -1.95 4.16 -8.99
N ASP A 58 -1.47 3.76 -7.81
CA ASP A 58 -1.51 2.39 -7.34
C ASP A 58 -2.95 1.86 -7.28
N ALA A 59 -3.86 2.59 -6.66
CA ALA A 59 -5.24 2.17 -6.55
C ALA A 59 -5.89 1.93 -7.92
N ARG A 60 -5.67 2.82 -8.87
CA ARG A 60 -6.24 2.70 -10.23
C ARG A 60 -5.64 1.56 -11.02
N LEU A 61 -4.31 1.44 -11.03
CA LEU A 61 -3.63 0.46 -11.86
C LEU A 61 -3.82 -0.96 -11.31
N PHE A 62 -3.68 -1.16 -10.01
CA PHE A 62 -3.88 -2.48 -9.40
C PHE A 62 -5.35 -2.92 -9.43
N GLU A 63 -6.30 -2.01 -9.27
CA GLU A 63 -7.73 -2.30 -9.41
C GLU A 63 -8.08 -2.74 -10.84
N SER A 64 -7.38 -2.21 -11.83
CA SER A 64 -7.54 -2.60 -13.25
C SER A 64 -6.88 -3.94 -13.60
N GLY A 65 -6.21 -4.60 -12.65
CA GLY A 65 -5.54 -5.89 -12.86
C GLY A 65 -4.22 -5.78 -13.63
N ILE A 66 -3.62 -4.61 -13.70
CA ILE A 66 -2.32 -4.37 -14.33
C ILE A 66 -1.23 -5.06 -13.49
N SER A 67 -0.22 -5.61 -14.16
CA SER A 67 0.87 -6.32 -13.48
C SER A 67 1.71 -5.40 -12.59
N VAL A 68 2.33 -5.95 -11.56
CA VAL A 68 3.23 -5.21 -10.66
C VAL A 68 4.35 -4.52 -11.43
N GLU A 69 4.89 -5.18 -12.44
CA GLU A 69 5.96 -4.66 -13.31
C GLU A 69 5.51 -3.40 -14.05
N GLU A 70 4.34 -3.43 -14.66
CA GLU A 70 3.78 -2.29 -15.41
C GLU A 70 3.41 -1.14 -14.47
N VAL A 71 2.87 -1.43 -13.28
CA VAL A 71 2.60 -0.40 -12.26
C VAL A 71 3.89 0.28 -11.84
N MET A 72 4.94 -0.48 -11.52
CA MET A 72 6.22 0.07 -11.09
C MET A 72 6.87 0.91 -12.20
N GLN A 73 6.82 0.44 -13.44
CA GLN A 73 7.34 1.20 -14.57
C GLN A 73 6.59 2.53 -14.73
N THR A 74 5.26 2.51 -14.64
CA THR A 74 4.43 3.71 -14.72
C THR A 74 4.76 4.72 -13.62
N ILE A 75 4.96 4.24 -12.37
CA ILE A 75 5.35 5.08 -11.25
C ILE A 75 6.71 5.74 -11.52
N VAL A 76 7.71 4.96 -11.94
CA VAL A 76 9.06 5.47 -12.23
C VAL A 76 9.05 6.50 -13.36
N GLU A 77 8.25 6.31 -14.40
CA GLU A 77 8.17 7.20 -15.55
C GLU A 77 7.33 8.46 -15.28
N THR A 78 6.37 8.39 -14.38
CA THR A 78 5.37 9.45 -14.17
C THR A 78 5.73 10.40 -13.04
N LEU A 79 6.30 9.87 -11.96
CA LEU A 79 6.59 10.67 -10.76
C LEU A 79 7.93 11.40 -10.87
N PRO A 80 8.01 12.67 -10.41
CA PRO A 80 9.24 13.43 -10.46
C PRO A 80 10.33 12.87 -9.55
N GLU A 81 11.54 12.77 -10.05
CA GLU A 81 12.70 12.36 -9.26
C GLU A 81 13.01 13.35 -8.13
N CYS A 82 13.26 12.83 -6.95
CA CYS A 82 13.86 13.60 -5.87
C CYS A 82 15.37 13.73 -6.11
N ASN A 83 15.85 14.89 -6.57
CA ASN A 83 17.24 15.14 -6.94
C ASN A 83 18.26 14.89 -5.82
N VAL A 84 17.83 14.88 -4.55
CA VAL A 84 18.71 14.73 -3.38
C VAL A 84 18.94 13.25 -3.02
N ARG A 85 17.98 12.38 -3.26
CA ARG A 85 18.04 10.97 -2.86
C ARG A 85 17.93 9.97 -4.02
N LYS A 86 17.76 10.43 -5.24
CA LYS A 86 17.47 9.62 -6.44
C LYS A 86 16.30 8.63 -6.25
N LEU A 87 15.35 9.00 -5.39
CA LEU A 87 14.14 8.26 -5.12
C LEU A 87 12.99 9.03 -5.76
N ALA A 88 12.39 8.43 -6.76
CA ALA A 88 11.38 9.08 -7.60
C ALA A 88 9.97 9.06 -7.02
N TYR A 89 9.72 8.39 -5.88
CA TYR A 89 8.35 8.11 -5.44
C TYR A 89 8.27 7.81 -3.94
N ALA A 90 7.06 7.79 -3.44
CA ALA A 90 6.74 7.37 -2.09
C ALA A 90 6.85 5.84 -1.93
N THR A 91 7.13 5.37 -0.74
CA THR A 91 6.94 3.96 -0.38
C THR A 91 5.46 3.65 -0.30
N PHE A 92 5.06 2.42 -0.57
CA PHE A 92 3.65 2.07 -0.55
C PHE A 92 3.38 0.60 -0.19
N ALA A 93 2.17 0.36 0.25
CA ALA A 93 1.59 -0.96 0.36
C ALA A 93 0.18 -0.94 -0.23
N VAL A 94 -0.12 -1.93 -1.07
CA VAL A 94 -1.42 -2.10 -1.72
C VAL A 94 -1.99 -3.45 -1.31
N LEU A 95 -3.17 -3.44 -0.73
CA LEU A 95 -3.92 -4.64 -0.41
C LEU A 95 -5.20 -4.68 -1.25
N ILE A 96 -5.36 -5.74 -2.03
CA ILE A 96 -6.57 -6.01 -2.80
C ILE A 96 -7.19 -7.28 -2.25
N VAL A 97 -8.49 -7.24 -1.94
CA VAL A 97 -9.25 -8.42 -1.53
C VAL A 97 -10.40 -8.61 -2.51
N ASN A 98 -10.38 -9.71 -3.23
CA ASN A 98 -11.42 -10.08 -4.18
C ASN A 98 -12.35 -11.14 -3.59
N GLU A 99 -13.64 -11.02 -3.92
CA GLU A 99 -14.70 -11.92 -3.46
C GLU A 99 -14.75 -12.09 -1.93
N GLY A 100 -14.21 -11.09 -1.21
CA GLY A 100 -14.09 -11.11 0.25
C GLY A 100 -13.16 -12.20 0.79
N ARG A 101 -12.35 -12.82 -0.06
CA ARG A 101 -11.53 -13.98 0.31
C ARG A 101 -10.09 -13.93 -0.20
N HIS A 102 -9.90 -13.67 -1.48
CA HIS A 102 -8.58 -13.75 -2.10
C HIS A 102 -7.84 -12.43 -1.97
N ALA A 103 -6.80 -12.40 -1.15
CA ALA A 103 -5.98 -11.23 -0.92
C ALA A 103 -4.72 -11.25 -1.77
N HIS A 104 -4.39 -10.09 -2.34
CA HIS A 104 -3.15 -9.80 -3.03
C HIS A 104 -2.53 -8.55 -2.41
N LEU A 105 -1.35 -8.70 -1.83
CA LEU A 105 -0.58 -7.65 -1.19
C LEU A 105 0.67 -7.37 -1.99
N VAL A 106 0.92 -6.10 -2.28
CA VAL A 106 2.16 -5.62 -2.89
C VAL A 106 2.74 -4.54 -2.00
N GLU A 107 3.99 -4.70 -1.60
CA GLU A 107 4.69 -3.79 -0.69
C GLU A 107 6.01 -3.34 -1.33
N PHE A 108 6.22 -2.05 -1.34
CA PHE A 108 7.43 -1.40 -1.82
C PHE A 108 8.04 -0.55 -0.71
N ASP A 109 9.17 -0.98 -0.18
CA ASP A 109 9.91 -0.32 0.91
C ASP A 109 9.04 0.11 2.11
N SER A 110 7.87 -0.50 2.26
CA SER A 110 6.96 -0.25 3.39
C SER A 110 7.20 -1.27 4.50
N PRO A 111 6.84 -0.95 5.74
CA PRO A 111 6.78 -1.95 6.80
C PRO A 111 5.88 -3.13 6.40
N PRO A 112 6.21 -4.37 6.79
CA PRO A 112 5.40 -5.52 6.47
C PRO A 112 3.99 -5.42 7.05
N LEU A 113 2.98 -5.81 6.27
CA LEU A 113 1.63 -6.00 6.78
C LEU A 113 1.65 -7.00 7.95
N ILE A 114 0.95 -6.68 9.01
CA ILE A 114 0.76 -7.58 10.14
C ILE A 114 -0.60 -8.25 10.00
N MET A 115 -0.60 -9.57 9.94
CA MET A 115 -1.81 -10.37 9.95
C MET A 115 -2.01 -11.00 11.32
N ILE A 116 -3.20 -10.84 11.88
CA ILE A 116 -3.60 -11.48 13.13
C ILE A 116 -4.74 -12.45 12.82
N ARG A 117 -4.52 -13.71 13.14
CA ARG A 117 -5.46 -14.80 12.98
C ARG A 117 -5.53 -15.61 14.28
N ASP A 118 -6.71 -15.93 14.76
CA ASP A 118 -6.91 -16.68 15.99
C ASP A 118 -6.16 -16.07 17.20
N ASN A 119 -6.18 -14.74 17.31
CA ASN A 119 -5.48 -13.95 18.33
C ASN A 119 -3.95 -14.08 18.35
N ALA A 120 -3.35 -14.53 17.27
CA ALA A 120 -1.90 -14.63 17.12
C ALA A 120 -1.43 -14.00 15.81
N ILE A 121 -0.18 -13.54 15.79
CA ILE A 121 0.45 -13.06 14.54
C ILE A 121 0.64 -14.26 13.63
N PHE A 122 0.12 -14.15 12.42
CA PHE A 122 0.22 -15.15 11.37
C PHE A 122 1.26 -14.72 10.35
N GLU A 123 2.29 -15.53 10.14
CA GLU A 123 3.33 -15.25 9.15
C GLU A 123 2.84 -15.59 7.74
N LEU A 124 2.91 -14.61 6.87
CA LEU A 124 2.57 -14.76 5.46
C LEU A 124 3.78 -15.23 4.64
N GLN A 125 3.54 -16.13 3.71
CA GLN A 125 4.54 -16.53 2.70
C GLN A 125 4.65 -15.44 1.65
N THR A 126 5.80 -14.78 1.58
CA THR A 126 6.03 -13.60 0.73
C THR A 126 7.09 -13.88 -0.31
N ASP A 127 6.76 -13.60 -1.57
CA ASP A 127 7.72 -13.61 -2.67
C ASP A 127 8.43 -12.26 -2.77
N LYS A 128 9.76 -12.32 -2.85
CA LYS A 128 10.59 -11.13 -3.02
C LYS A 128 11.15 -11.14 -4.43
N ARG A 129 11.04 -10.02 -5.13
CA ARG A 129 11.62 -9.85 -6.46
C ARG A 129 12.08 -8.42 -6.69
N GLU A 130 12.94 -8.25 -7.66
CA GLU A 130 13.41 -6.95 -8.09
C GLU A 130 12.63 -6.50 -9.35
N VAL A 131 12.10 -5.28 -9.28
CA VAL A 131 11.43 -4.63 -10.40
C VAL A 131 12.02 -3.23 -10.55
N SER A 132 12.57 -2.91 -11.73
CA SER A 132 13.20 -1.61 -12.00
C SER A 132 14.28 -1.23 -10.97
N GLY A 133 15.09 -2.22 -10.55
CA GLY A 133 16.16 -2.03 -9.57
C GLY A 133 15.70 -1.87 -8.12
N ARG A 134 14.43 -2.18 -7.81
CA ARG A 134 13.82 -2.04 -6.48
C ARG A 134 13.26 -3.36 -5.98
N LEU A 135 13.42 -3.61 -4.68
CA LEU A 135 12.87 -4.79 -4.03
C LEU A 135 11.38 -4.61 -3.78
N ILE A 136 10.60 -5.52 -4.35
CA ILE A 136 9.16 -5.64 -4.15
C ILE A 136 8.88 -6.91 -3.35
N ARG A 137 7.99 -6.81 -2.37
CA ARG A 137 7.38 -7.97 -1.73
C ARG A 137 5.97 -8.14 -2.26
N GLU A 138 5.67 -9.33 -2.71
CA GLU A 138 4.35 -9.71 -3.20
C GLU A 138 3.86 -10.95 -2.46
N THR A 139 2.61 -10.89 -1.99
CA THR A 139 2.02 -11.95 -1.19
C THR A 139 0.59 -12.21 -1.66
N ARG A 140 0.25 -13.48 -1.86
CA ARG A 140 -1.11 -13.93 -2.16
C ARG A 140 -1.56 -14.88 -1.08
N PHE A 141 -2.74 -14.62 -0.50
CA PHE A 141 -3.26 -15.43 0.59
C PHE A 141 -4.78 -15.37 0.66
N ASP A 142 -5.37 -16.30 1.36
CA ASP A 142 -6.80 -16.27 1.65
C ASP A 142 -7.06 -15.65 3.02
N VAL A 143 -7.97 -14.68 3.05
CA VAL A 143 -8.50 -14.11 4.29
C VAL A 143 -9.69 -14.94 4.77
N ARG A 144 -9.90 -14.94 6.08
CA ARG A 144 -10.99 -15.64 6.77
C ARG A 144 -11.73 -14.67 7.66
N ASP A 145 -12.93 -15.03 8.00
CA ASP A 145 -13.69 -14.29 9.01
C ASP A 145 -12.91 -14.23 10.34
N GLY A 146 -12.84 -13.04 10.93
CA GLY A 146 -12.07 -12.79 12.14
C GLY A 146 -10.59 -12.47 11.94
N ASP A 147 -10.07 -12.46 10.71
CA ASP A 147 -8.71 -11.97 10.44
C ASP A 147 -8.63 -10.45 10.60
N TYR A 148 -7.53 -9.97 11.16
CA TYR A 148 -7.15 -8.56 11.14
C TYR A 148 -5.91 -8.36 10.30
N LEU A 149 -5.97 -7.38 9.39
CA LEU A 149 -4.86 -6.99 8.53
C LEU A 149 -4.49 -5.55 8.86
N VAL A 150 -3.25 -5.33 9.31
CA VAL A 150 -2.78 -4.02 9.76
C VAL A 150 -1.63 -3.55 8.87
N MET A 151 -1.85 -2.44 8.19
CA MET A 151 -0.84 -1.74 7.40
C MET A 151 -0.37 -0.51 8.19
N ILE A 152 0.93 -0.28 8.23
CA ILE A 152 1.53 0.86 8.95
C ILE A 152 2.56 1.55 8.08
N SER A 153 2.74 2.85 8.26
CA SER A 153 3.88 3.59 7.71
C SER A 153 5.05 3.58 8.70
N ASP A 154 6.23 4.01 8.26
CA ASP A 154 7.47 3.95 9.07
C ASP A 154 7.55 4.98 10.20
N GLY A 155 6.58 5.88 10.29
CA GLY A 155 6.49 6.89 11.35
C GLY A 155 5.93 6.42 12.69
N TYR A 156 5.66 5.12 12.84
CA TYR A 156 5.08 4.53 14.05
C TYR A 156 5.96 3.47 14.68
#